data_6de21b36808e961e9780cd483d3ac3a0
#
_entry.id   6de21b36808e961e9780cd483d3ac3a0
#
_cell.length_a   1.000
_cell.length_b   1.000
_cell.length_c   1.000
_cell.angle_alpha   90.00
_cell.angle_beta   90.00
_cell.angle_gamma   90.00
#
_symmetry.space_group_name_H-M   'P 1'
#
loop_
_entity.id
_entity.type
_entity.pdbx_description
1 polymer ?
#
loop_
_entity_poly.entity_id
_entity_poly.type
_entity_poly.pdbx_seq_one_letter_code
_entity_poly.pdbx_strand_id
1 'polypeptide(L)'
;MCITGDFIDAPGVPSSDLESLKSITGPIYFSIGNHEKYEDLDDILDRLDRLGVCILRNDTRKFGADLQVIGIDDMDDAMQVQRQLKKIDIDPVGFSLLLYHRPRGLVSAAEAGVDLMISGHTHNGQIMPFNFAVRKVFDKVKGMYRHGKTRLYVSQGTGTWGPVMRVGTLSEITLFEIEPFEIEPSEIEPEQ
;
A
#
# COMPACT_ATOMS: atom_id res chain seq x y z
N MET A 1 -7.48 -8.63 -1.32
CA MET A 1 -6.10 -8.56 -0.80
C MET A 1 -5.39 -7.38 -1.44
N CYS A 2 -4.47 -6.69 -0.72
CA CYS A 2 -3.69 -5.57 -1.26
C CYS A 2 -2.20 -5.87 -1.12
N ILE A 3 -1.46 -5.66 -2.21
CA ILE A 3 0.00 -5.85 -2.28
C ILE A 3 0.60 -4.50 -2.69
N THR A 4 1.44 -3.94 -1.83
CA THR A 4 1.99 -2.59 -2.00
C THR A 4 3.40 -2.59 -2.60
N GLY A 5 3.67 -3.50 -3.52
CA GLY A 5 4.94 -3.64 -4.23
C GLY A 5 5.99 -4.48 -3.51
N ASP A 6 7.12 -4.65 -4.19
CA ASP A 6 8.24 -5.52 -3.80
C ASP A 6 7.76 -6.96 -3.53
N PHE A 7 6.88 -7.45 -4.41
CA PHE A 7 6.33 -8.80 -4.33
C PHE A 7 7.24 -9.80 -5.04
N ILE A 8 7.87 -9.37 -6.12
CA ILE A 8 8.89 -10.13 -6.86
C ILE A 8 10.15 -9.28 -6.86
N ASP A 9 11.18 -9.71 -6.13
CA ASP A 9 12.42 -8.98 -5.89
C ASP A 9 13.69 -9.74 -6.34
N ALA A 10 13.51 -10.82 -7.09
CA ALA A 10 14.60 -11.63 -7.61
C ALA A 10 14.32 -12.12 -9.04
N PRO A 11 15.36 -12.24 -9.89
CA PRO A 11 15.22 -12.80 -11.21
C PRO A 11 14.86 -14.29 -11.15
N GLY A 12 14.09 -14.75 -12.14
CA GLY A 12 13.84 -16.17 -12.33
C GLY A 12 12.90 -16.82 -11.32
N VAL A 13 12.11 -16.04 -10.56
CA VAL A 13 11.05 -16.59 -9.69
C VAL A 13 10.09 -17.42 -10.56
N PRO A 14 9.92 -18.74 -10.30
CA PRO A 14 9.05 -19.59 -11.11
C PRO A 14 7.58 -19.15 -11.02
N SER A 15 6.84 -19.27 -12.12
CA SER A 15 5.40 -18.98 -12.10
C SER A 15 4.63 -19.89 -11.14
N SER A 16 5.13 -21.10 -10.89
CA SER A 16 4.54 -22.03 -9.89
C SER A 16 4.48 -21.45 -8.49
N ASP A 17 5.43 -20.58 -8.12
CA ASP A 17 5.50 -19.98 -6.78
C ASP A 17 4.41 -18.92 -6.58
N LEU A 18 3.93 -18.34 -7.69
CA LEU A 18 2.84 -17.38 -7.69
C LEU A 18 1.45 -18.03 -7.75
N GLU A 19 1.36 -19.32 -8.10
CA GLU A 19 0.09 -20.03 -8.25
C GLU A 19 -0.76 -20.03 -6.96
N SER A 20 -0.13 -19.91 -5.79
CA SER A 20 -0.82 -19.78 -4.51
C SER A 20 -1.79 -18.59 -4.45
N LEU A 21 -1.58 -17.55 -5.25
CA LEU A 21 -2.49 -16.41 -5.36
C LEU A 21 -3.89 -16.83 -5.82
N LYS A 22 -3.99 -17.88 -6.63
CA LYS A 22 -5.28 -18.43 -7.10
C LYS A 22 -6.15 -18.98 -5.97
N SER A 23 -5.58 -19.30 -4.82
CA SER A 23 -6.33 -19.77 -3.66
C SER A 23 -7.02 -18.66 -2.88
N ILE A 24 -6.69 -17.40 -3.17
CA ILE A 24 -7.26 -16.25 -2.50
C ILE A 24 -8.64 -15.96 -3.07
N THR A 25 -9.65 -16.01 -2.20
CA THR A 25 -11.01 -15.67 -2.56
C THR A 25 -11.20 -14.14 -2.55
N GLY A 26 -11.62 -13.58 -3.67
CA GLY A 26 -11.82 -12.15 -3.86
C GLY A 26 -10.68 -11.45 -4.59
N PRO A 27 -10.84 -10.16 -4.89
CA PRO A 27 -9.88 -9.43 -5.72
C PRO A 27 -8.53 -9.25 -5.02
N ILE A 28 -7.47 -9.29 -5.82
CA ILE A 28 -6.12 -8.94 -5.41
C ILE A 28 -5.75 -7.67 -6.13
N TYR A 29 -5.40 -6.63 -5.39
CA TYR A 29 -4.91 -5.35 -5.93
C TYR A 29 -3.41 -5.25 -5.70
N PHE A 30 -2.69 -4.82 -6.73
CA PHE A 30 -1.25 -4.68 -6.71
C PHE A 30 -0.84 -3.29 -7.19
N SER A 31 0.09 -2.65 -6.48
CA SER A 31 0.83 -1.47 -6.93
C SER A 31 2.32 -1.76 -6.94
N ILE A 32 3.04 -1.17 -7.89
CA ILE A 32 4.47 -1.44 -8.12
C ILE A 32 5.31 -0.85 -6.99
N GLY A 33 6.28 -1.65 -6.49
CA GLY A 33 7.38 -1.19 -5.66
C GLY A 33 8.62 -0.81 -6.47
N ASN A 34 9.74 -0.67 -5.79
CA ASN A 34 10.99 -0.36 -6.48
C ASN A 34 11.69 -1.62 -6.99
N HIS A 35 11.51 -2.78 -6.37
CA HIS A 35 12.17 -4.01 -6.77
C HIS A 35 11.65 -4.53 -8.11
N GLU A 36 10.36 -4.46 -8.39
CA GLU A 36 9.83 -4.83 -9.71
C GLU A 36 10.49 -4.07 -10.86
N LYS A 37 11.02 -2.87 -10.62
CA LYS A 37 11.70 -2.07 -11.65
C LYS A 37 13.16 -2.46 -11.89
N TYR A 38 13.73 -3.27 -11.00
CA TYR A 38 15.08 -3.79 -11.18
C TYR A 38 15.08 -5.09 -11.98
N GLU A 39 13.90 -5.68 -12.17
CA GLU A 39 13.66 -6.90 -12.91
C GLU A 39 12.93 -6.61 -14.24
N ASP A 40 12.53 -7.64 -14.96
CA ASP A 40 11.68 -7.50 -16.15
C ASP A 40 10.25 -7.17 -15.72
N LEU A 41 9.96 -5.88 -15.60
CA LEU A 41 8.66 -5.39 -15.12
C LEU A 41 7.51 -5.87 -16.01
N ASP A 42 7.70 -5.92 -17.32
CA ASP A 42 6.63 -6.32 -18.24
C ASP A 42 6.30 -7.82 -18.07
N ASP A 43 7.30 -8.69 -17.88
CA ASP A 43 7.07 -10.11 -17.56
C ASP A 43 6.35 -10.26 -16.21
N ILE A 44 6.78 -9.53 -15.19
CA ILE A 44 6.15 -9.58 -13.87
C ILE A 44 4.67 -9.21 -13.95
N LEU A 45 4.34 -8.10 -14.60
CA LEU A 45 2.97 -7.63 -14.74
C LEU A 45 2.11 -8.61 -15.53
N ASP A 46 2.64 -9.16 -16.62
CA ASP A 46 1.96 -10.14 -17.46
C ASP A 46 1.63 -11.44 -16.68
N ARG A 47 2.57 -11.89 -15.84
CA ARG A 47 2.38 -13.06 -14.97
C ARG A 47 1.32 -12.81 -13.88
N LEU A 48 1.32 -11.64 -13.26
CA LEU A 48 0.33 -11.26 -12.25
C LEU A 48 -1.07 -11.10 -12.87
N ASP A 49 -1.17 -10.49 -14.06
CA ASP A 49 -2.43 -10.34 -14.78
C ASP A 49 -3.05 -11.69 -15.14
N ARG A 50 -2.25 -12.64 -15.62
CA ARG A 50 -2.70 -14.03 -15.89
C ARG A 50 -3.21 -14.76 -14.64
N LEU A 51 -2.82 -14.33 -13.47
CA LEU A 51 -3.31 -14.86 -12.18
C LEU A 51 -4.55 -14.13 -11.68
N GLY A 52 -5.07 -13.15 -12.43
CA GLY A 52 -6.24 -12.36 -12.08
C GLY A 52 -5.97 -11.26 -11.06
N VAL A 53 -4.71 -10.86 -10.89
CA VAL A 53 -4.35 -9.73 -10.04
C VAL A 53 -4.70 -8.42 -10.74
N CYS A 54 -5.43 -7.55 -10.06
CA CYS A 54 -5.75 -6.22 -10.56
C CYS A 54 -4.55 -5.28 -10.34
N ILE A 55 -3.85 -4.99 -11.42
CA ILE A 55 -2.66 -4.13 -11.42
C ILE A 55 -3.10 -2.67 -11.51
N LEU A 56 -2.72 -1.86 -10.53
CA LEU A 56 -3.04 -0.44 -10.46
C LEU A 56 -1.77 0.39 -10.70
N ARG A 57 -1.69 1.01 -11.88
CA ARG A 57 -0.56 1.83 -12.31
C ARG A 57 -0.94 3.29 -12.44
N ASN A 58 -0.87 4.05 -11.35
CA ASN A 58 -1.40 5.41 -11.27
C ASN A 58 -2.89 5.44 -11.70
N ASP A 59 -3.63 4.45 -11.26
CA ASP A 59 -5.00 4.16 -11.67
C ASP A 59 -5.85 3.78 -10.45
N THR A 60 -7.15 3.65 -10.65
CA THR A 60 -8.12 3.34 -9.61
C THR A 60 -9.11 2.27 -10.04
N ARG A 61 -9.63 1.51 -9.07
CA ARG A 61 -10.72 0.54 -9.25
C ARG A 61 -11.72 0.66 -8.12
N LYS A 62 -12.99 0.55 -8.46
CA LYS A 62 -14.06 0.42 -7.46
C LYS A 62 -14.27 -1.05 -7.11
N PHE A 63 -14.47 -1.32 -5.83
CA PHE A 63 -14.91 -2.60 -5.31
C PHE A 63 -16.22 -2.41 -4.55
N GLY A 64 -17.28 -2.99 -5.10
CA GLY A 64 -18.64 -2.69 -4.64
C GLY A 64 -19.05 -1.24 -4.93
N ALA A 65 -19.94 -0.72 -4.12
CA ALA A 65 -20.44 0.65 -4.25
C ALA A 65 -19.55 1.68 -3.52
N ASP A 66 -18.91 1.25 -2.42
CA ASP A 66 -18.42 2.15 -1.37
C ASP A 66 -16.89 2.14 -1.21
N LEU A 67 -16.16 1.28 -1.91
CA LEU A 67 -14.70 1.22 -1.81
C LEU A 67 -14.04 1.57 -3.12
N GLN A 68 -13.19 2.59 -3.09
CA GLN A 68 -12.28 2.94 -4.18
C GLN A 68 -10.84 2.55 -3.80
N VAL A 69 -10.21 1.70 -4.60
CA VAL A 69 -8.80 1.32 -4.43
C VAL A 69 -7.96 2.06 -5.47
N ILE A 70 -6.96 2.79 -5.01
CA ILE A 70 -6.06 3.61 -5.81
C ILE A 70 -4.66 3.01 -5.73
N GLY A 71 -3.99 2.81 -6.84
CA GLY A 71 -2.59 2.38 -6.87
C GLY A 71 -1.70 3.41 -7.54
N ILE A 72 -0.62 3.80 -6.89
CA ILE A 72 0.39 4.71 -7.44
C ILE A 72 1.71 3.97 -7.57
N ASP A 73 2.31 4.03 -8.77
CA ASP A 73 3.63 3.47 -9.05
C ASP A 73 4.70 4.11 -8.17
N ASP A 74 5.56 3.28 -7.58
CA ASP A 74 6.68 3.78 -6.80
C ASP A 74 7.60 4.67 -7.65
N MET A 75 8.03 5.78 -7.08
CA MET A 75 9.11 6.61 -7.59
C MET A 75 9.91 7.21 -6.44
N ASP A 76 11.22 7.36 -6.64
CA ASP A 76 12.06 8.09 -5.67
C ASP A 76 11.92 9.60 -5.87
N ASP A 77 10.69 10.07 -5.71
CA ASP A 77 10.28 11.46 -5.84
C ASP A 77 9.28 11.79 -4.73
N ALA A 78 9.61 12.76 -3.89
CA ALA A 78 8.77 13.18 -2.78
C ALA A 78 7.39 13.70 -3.21
N MET A 79 7.26 14.20 -4.45
CA MET A 79 6.03 14.77 -5.00
C MET A 79 5.19 13.74 -5.80
N GLN A 80 5.62 12.49 -5.88
CA GLN A 80 4.94 11.47 -6.70
C GLN A 80 3.47 11.31 -6.32
N VAL A 81 3.18 11.12 -5.04
CA VAL A 81 1.81 10.95 -4.54
C VAL A 81 0.95 12.16 -4.89
N GLN A 82 1.43 13.38 -4.60
CA GLN A 82 0.69 14.61 -4.91
C GLN A 82 0.39 14.74 -6.42
N ARG A 83 1.39 14.43 -7.25
CA ARG A 83 1.27 14.59 -8.70
C ARG A 83 0.28 13.61 -9.30
N GLN A 84 0.23 12.39 -8.81
CA GLN A 84 -0.69 11.38 -9.33
C GLN A 84 -2.11 11.59 -8.79
N LEU A 85 -2.27 11.89 -7.50
CA LEU A 85 -3.59 12.15 -6.93
C LEU A 85 -4.32 13.34 -7.57
N LYS A 86 -3.59 14.35 -8.07
CA LYS A 86 -4.19 15.45 -8.85
C LYS A 86 -4.86 15.01 -10.16
N LYS A 87 -4.57 13.79 -10.64
CA LYS A 87 -5.11 13.24 -11.90
C LYS A 87 -6.22 12.21 -11.66
N ILE A 88 -6.38 11.78 -10.42
CA ILE A 88 -7.33 10.74 -10.02
C ILE A 88 -8.51 11.42 -9.34
N ASP A 89 -9.70 11.12 -9.81
CA ASP A 89 -10.94 11.57 -9.16
C ASP A 89 -11.21 10.65 -7.96
N ILE A 90 -11.19 11.24 -6.76
CA ILE A 90 -11.46 10.51 -5.52
C ILE A 90 -12.92 10.67 -5.16
N ASP A 91 -13.60 9.55 -4.96
CA ASP A 91 -15.02 9.50 -4.59
C ASP A 91 -15.20 10.13 -3.19
N PRO A 92 -15.90 11.26 -3.06
CA PRO A 92 -16.02 11.95 -1.78
C PRO A 92 -16.99 11.25 -0.80
N VAL A 93 -17.76 10.28 -1.28
CA VAL A 93 -18.78 9.57 -0.50
C VAL A 93 -18.29 8.19 -0.04
N GLY A 94 -17.56 7.50 -0.92
CA GLY A 94 -17.03 6.18 -0.63
C GLY A 94 -15.75 6.23 0.19
N PHE A 95 -15.34 5.05 0.70
CA PHE A 95 -14.04 4.89 1.37
C PHE A 95 -12.93 4.75 0.33
N SER A 96 -11.89 5.56 0.44
CA SER A 96 -10.76 5.57 -0.47
C SER A 96 -9.50 4.95 0.16
N LEU A 97 -8.97 3.92 -0.52
CA LEU A 97 -7.77 3.18 -0.12
C LEU A 97 -6.65 3.42 -1.12
N LEU A 98 -5.57 4.07 -0.68
CA LEU A 98 -4.37 4.30 -1.48
C LEU A 98 -3.30 3.25 -1.20
N LEU A 99 -2.86 2.55 -2.24
CA LEU A 99 -1.69 1.67 -2.24
C LEU A 99 -0.51 2.44 -2.83
N TYR A 100 0.52 2.69 -2.03
CA TYR A 100 1.77 3.30 -2.45
C TYR A 100 2.93 2.70 -1.68
N HIS A 101 3.94 2.24 -2.39
CA HIS A 101 5.01 1.44 -1.80
C HIS A 101 5.78 2.15 -0.68
N ARG A 102 6.29 3.36 -0.93
CA ARG A 102 7.06 4.12 0.08
C ARG A 102 6.16 4.86 1.06
N PRO A 103 6.49 4.94 2.36
CA PRO A 103 5.69 5.64 3.36
C PRO A 103 5.88 7.17 3.30
N ARG A 104 5.64 7.75 2.12
CA ARG A 104 5.76 9.19 1.83
C ARG A 104 4.44 9.71 1.25
N GLY A 105 4.18 11.01 1.40
CA GLY A 105 3.02 11.66 0.78
C GLY A 105 1.74 11.61 1.59
N LEU A 106 1.77 11.29 2.90
CA LEU A 106 0.59 11.29 3.76
C LEU A 106 -0.15 12.63 3.75
N VAL A 107 0.57 13.76 3.77
CA VAL A 107 -0.05 15.09 3.69
C VAL A 107 -0.79 15.26 2.38
N SER A 108 -0.17 14.90 1.27
CA SER A 108 -0.79 15.00 -0.07
C SER A 108 -2.00 14.04 -0.22
N ALA A 109 -1.95 12.88 0.41
CA ALA A 109 -3.08 11.96 0.47
C ALA A 109 -4.25 12.58 1.24
N ALA A 110 -3.97 13.24 2.36
CA ALA A 110 -4.97 13.95 3.17
C ALA A 110 -5.58 15.16 2.42
N GLU A 111 -4.76 15.95 1.76
CA GLU A 111 -5.22 17.07 0.93
C GLU A 111 -6.13 16.62 -0.23
N ALA A 112 -5.88 15.43 -0.75
CA ALA A 112 -6.69 14.81 -1.80
C ALA A 112 -7.97 14.12 -1.28
N GLY A 113 -8.13 13.94 0.04
CA GLY A 113 -9.30 13.30 0.64
C GLY A 113 -9.22 11.78 0.75
N VAL A 114 -8.02 11.19 0.68
CA VAL A 114 -7.81 9.75 0.89
C VAL A 114 -8.07 9.39 2.35
N ASP A 115 -8.82 8.31 2.61
CA ASP A 115 -9.13 7.85 3.97
C ASP A 115 -8.02 7.01 4.58
N LEU A 116 -7.53 6.01 3.82
CA LEU A 116 -6.46 5.12 4.26
C LEU A 116 -5.39 4.98 3.18
N MET A 117 -4.16 5.20 3.56
CA MET A 117 -2.98 4.88 2.75
C MET A 117 -2.26 3.68 3.38
N ILE A 118 -1.86 2.71 2.55
CA ILE A 118 -1.06 1.56 2.96
C ILE A 118 0.28 1.59 2.24
N SER A 119 1.36 1.42 2.99
CA SER A 119 2.73 1.40 2.48
C SER A 119 3.54 0.27 3.09
N GLY A 120 4.66 -0.08 2.44
CA GLY A 120 5.65 -1.04 2.92
C GLY A 120 7.07 -0.47 2.88
N HIS A 121 7.96 -1.09 2.09
CA HIS A 121 9.32 -0.66 1.75
C HIS A 121 10.35 -0.69 2.88
N THR A 122 10.01 -0.29 4.08
CA THR A 122 10.98 -0.04 5.15
C THR A 122 11.44 -1.31 5.86
N HIS A 123 10.66 -2.40 5.79
CA HIS A 123 10.84 -3.63 6.57
C HIS A 123 11.06 -3.40 8.07
N ASN A 124 10.79 -2.18 8.58
CA ASN A 124 11.21 -1.68 9.89
C ASN A 124 12.74 -1.89 10.14
N GLY A 125 13.53 -1.82 9.05
CA GLY A 125 14.97 -2.05 9.08
C GLY A 125 15.40 -3.50 9.17
N GLN A 126 14.45 -4.47 9.19
CA GLN A 126 14.64 -5.91 9.12
C GLN A 126 15.59 -6.52 10.14
N ILE A 127 16.82 -6.00 10.28
CA ILE A 127 17.89 -6.54 11.14
C ILE A 127 18.39 -5.44 12.07
N MET A 128 18.32 -5.68 13.40
CA MET A 128 18.97 -4.79 14.36
C MET A 128 20.50 -4.91 14.23
N PRO A 129 21.26 -3.79 14.31
CA PRO A 129 20.82 -2.42 14.63
C PRO A 129 20.47 -1.55 13.39
N PHE A 130 20.35 -2.13 12.19
CA PHE A 130 20.12 -1.39 10.95
C PHE A 130 18.78 -0.58 10.96
N ASN A 131 17.83 -1.01 11.80
CA ASN A 131 16.59 -0.26 12.02
C ASN A 131 16.80 1.19 12.47
N PHE A 132 17.91 1.50 13.16
CA PHE A 132 18.25 2.89 13.52
C PHE A 132 18.64 3.74 12.29
N ALA A 133 19.31 3.12 11.30
CA ALA A 133 19.65 3.78 10.05
C ALA A 133 18.38 4.08 9.21
N VAL A 134 17.48 3.11 9.10
CA VAL A 134 16.22 3.27 8.37
C VAL A 134 15.36 4.40 8.96
N ARG A 135 15.31 4.53 10.29
CA ARG A 135 14.60 5.62 10.98
C ARG A 135 15.20 7.01 10.75
N LYS A 136 16.44 7.11 10.28
CA LYS A 136 17.04 8.39 9.87
C LYS A 136 16.62 8.80 8.46
N VAL A 137 16.23 7.83 7.62
CA VAL A 137 15.83 8.04 6.23
C VAL A 137 14.32 8.20 6.11
N PHE A 138 13.56 7.44 6.90
CA PHE A 138 12.10 7.45 6.89
C PHE A 138 11.56 7.85 8.26
N ASP A 139 10.77 8.92 8.29
CA ASP A 139 10.07 9.36 9.52
C ASP A 139 8.99 8.37 9.97
N LYS A 140 8.49 7.57 9.02
CA LYS A 140 7.43 6.58 9.23
C LYS A 140 7.94 5.22 8.78
N VAL A 141 8.13 4.30 9.72
CA VAL A 141 8.78 3.01 9.44
C VAL A 141 7.91 1.80 9.72
N LYS A 142 6.90 1.92 10.60
CA LYS A 142 5.92 0.85 10.89
C LYS A 142 4.71 1.36 11.65
N GLY A 143 3.57 0.68 11.48
CA GLY A 143 2.34 0.94 12.22
C GLY A 143 1.55 2.12 11.67
N MET A 144 0.62 2.62 12.48
CA MET A 144 -0.37 3.61 12.07
C MET A 144 0.11 5.04 12.35
N TYR A 145 -0.03 5.91 11.35
CA TYR A 145 0.16 7.36 11.43
C TYR A 145 -1.13 8.06 10.98
N ARG A 146 -1.29 9.33 11.34
CA ARG A 146 -2.49 10.11 11.01
C ARG A 146 -2.12 11.53 10.61
N HIS A 147 -2.83 12.06 9.60
CA HIS A 147 -2.83 13.49 9.27
C HIS A 147 -4.27 13.90 8.93
N GLY A 148 -4.86 14.79 9.74
CA GLY A 148 -6.29 15.11 9.64
C GLY A 148 -7.15 13.85 9.82
N LYS A 149 -8.03 13.56 8.86
CA LYS A 149 -8.85 12.35 8.82
C LYS A 149 -8.12 11.14 8.24
N THR A 150 -7.10 11.38 7.39
CA THR A 150 -6.35 10.35 6.67
C THR A 150 -5.43 9.56 7.60
N ARG A 151 -5.44 8.25 7.44
CA ARG A 151 -4.53 7.32 8.11
C ARG A 151 -3.51 6.77 7.12
N LEU A 152 -2.28 6.58 7.58
CA LEU A 152 -1.25 5.82 6.87
C LEU A 152 -0.86 4.63 7.72
N TYR A 153 -0.95 3.44 7.18
CA TYR A 153 -0.36 2.25 7.78
C TYR A 153 0.92 1.86 7.02
N VAL A 154 2.00 1.66 7.75
CA VAL A 154 3.27 1.17 7.21
C VAL A 154 3.49 -0.25 7.70
N SER A 155 3.38 -1.20 6.77
CA SER A 155 3.64 -2.61 7.04
C SER A 155 5.14 -2.91 7.06
N GLN A 156 5.53 -3.83 7.93
CA GLN A 156 6.89 -4.39 7.93
C GLN A 156 7.10 -5.42 6.83
N GLY A 157 6.03 -5.83 6.14
CA GLY A 157 6.05 -6.80 5.07
C GLY A 157 6.14 -8.26 5.52
N THR A 158 5.85 -9.16 4.60
CA THR A 158 5.88 -10.62 4.82
C THR A 158 7.26 -11.22 4.55
N GLY A 159 7.95 -10.69 3.53
CA GLY A 159 9.27 -11.17 3.06
C GLY A 159 10.45 -10.55 3.77
N THR A 160 11.60 -10.70 3.15
CA THR A 160 12.88 -10.14 3.58
C THR A 160 13.53 -9.42 2.42
N TRP A 161 14.44 -8.51 2.72
CA TRP A 161 15.28 -7.84 1.75
C TRP A 161 16.75 -8.24 2.00
N GLY A 162 17.47 -8.66 0.93
CA GLY A 162 18.83 -9.13 1.04
C GLY A 162 18.92 -10.45 1.85
N PRO A 163 19.48 -10.46 3.07
CA PRO A 163 19.56 -11.69 3.87
C PRO A 163 18.18 -12.24 4.20
N VAL A 164 17.98 -13.56 4.02
CA VAL A 164 16.73 -14.27 4.33
C VAL A 164 16.59 -14.46 5.85
N MET A 165 16.60 -13.36 6.58
CA MET A 165 16.45 -13.36 8.04
C MET A 165 15.88 -12.02 8.54
N ARG A 166 15.19 -12.06 9.68
CA ARG A 166 14.82 -10.90 10.47
C ARG A 166 15.36 -11.00 11.88
N VAL A 167 15.89 -9.90 12.43
CA VAL A 167 16.40 -9.82 13.80
C VAL A 167 15.84 -8.58 14.48
N GLY A 168 15.03 -8.77 15.51
CA GLY A 168 14.34 -7.66 16.21
C GLY A 168 13.16 -7.05 15.46
N THR A 169 12.76 -7.67 14.35
CA THR A 169 11.55 -7.36 13.57
C THR A 169 10.81 -8.64 13.20
N LEU A 170 9.52 -8.54 12.88
CA LEU A 170 8.70 -9.69 12.50
C LEU A 170 8.12 -9.48 11.11
N SER A 171 7.86 -10.59 10.41
CA SER A 171 6.98 -10.59 9.23
C SER A 171 5.55 -10.36 9.68
N GLU A 172 4.76 -9.64 8.87
CA GLU A 172 3.35 -9.40 9.20
C GLU A 172 2.45 -9.44 7.96
N ILE A 173 1.22 -9.89 8.18
CA ILE A 173 0.08 -9.66 7.31
C ILE A 173 -0.93 -8.90 8.16
N THR A 174 -1.39 -7.75 7.69
CA THR A 174 -2.30 -6.90 8.43
C THR A 174 -3.71 -7.05 7.88
N LEU A 175 -4.66 -7.32 8.76
CA LEU A 175 -6.10 -7.31 8.44
C LEU A 175 -6.67 -5.95 8.82
N PHE A 176 -7.38 -5.32 7.89
CA PHE A 176 -8.19 -4.13 8.12
C PHE A 176 -9.66 -4.51 8.04
N GLU A 177 -10.40 -4.14 9.06
CA GLU A 177 -11.85 -4.16 9.07
C GLU A 177 -12.34 -2.72 8.86
N ILE A 178 -13.15 -2.52 7.82
CA ILE A 178 -13.68 -1.21 7.44
C ILE A 178 -15.18 -1.27 7.67
N GLU A 179 -15.64 -0.50 8.64
CA GLU A 179 -17.04 -0.42 9.02
C GLU A 179 -17.62 0.96 8.64
N PRO A 180 -18.91 1.04 8.27
CA PRO A 180 -19.59 2.32 8.14
C PRO A 180 -19.50 3.10 9.46
N PHE A 181 -19.22 4.41 9.35
CA PHE A 181 -19.30 5.27 10.53
C PHE A 181 -20.76 5.60 10.82
N GLU A 182 -21.29 5.05 11.89
CA GLU A 182 -22.61 5.44 12.43
C GLU A 182 -22.45 6.71 13.27
N ILE A 183 -23.08 7.81 12.83
CA ILE A 183 -23.18 9.03 13.61
C ILE A 183 -24.23 8.78 14.72
N GLU A 184 -23.79 8.71 15.96
CA GLU A 184 -24.71 8.68 17.10
C GLU A 184 -25.61 9.93 17.06
N PRO A 185 -26.93 9.81 17.19
CA PRO A 185 -27.86 10.96 17.08
C PRO A 185 -27.60 12.09 18.09
N SER A 186 -26.81 11.82 19.14
CA SER A 186 -26.45 12.81 20.18
C SER A 186 -25.38 13.81 19.76
N GLU A 187 -24.71 13.62 18.63
CA GLU A 187 -23.68 14.55 18.14
C GLU A 187 -24.21 15.58 17.14
N ILE A 188 -25.52 15.54 16.84
CA ILE A 188 -26.18 16.56 16.03
C ILE A 188 -26.63 17.67 16.98
N GLU A 189 -25.73 18.58 17.35
CA GLU A 189 -26.15 19.84 17.96
C GLU A 189 -26.92 20.66 16.91
N PRO A 190 -28.17 21.13 17.19
CA PRO A 190 -28.85 22.01 16.27
C PRO A 190 -28.10 23.35 16.25
N GLU A 191 -27.68 23.78 15.06
CA GLU A 191 -27.21 25.15 14.85
C GLU A 191 -28.30 26.13 15.32
N GLN A 192 -27.91 26.99 16.27
CA GLN A 192 -28.75 28.09 16.77
C GLN A 192 -28.54 29.34 15.94
#